data_63ffdd4fb025dc1448ea9acf59da5f56
#
_entry.id   63ffdd4fb025dc1448ea9acf59da5f56
#
_cell.length_a   1.000
_cell.length_b   1.000
_cell.length_c   1.000
_cell.angle_alpha   90.00
_cell.angle_beta   90.00
_cell.angle_gamma   90.00
#
_symmetry.space_group_name_H-M   'P 1'
#
loop_
_entity.id
_entity.type
_entity.pdbx_description
1 polymer ?
#
loop_
_entity_poly.entity_id
_entity_poly.type
_entity_poly.pdbx_seq_one_letter_code
_entity_poly.pdbx_strand_id
1 'polypeptide(L)'
;NEIRRLGFHEQDEIGQEEFEELNKLLLHRAKLKAMSLLKYQDRTKKELKERLMRAEFPEFITEGAVAYVESFGYINDEEYVRRYMEYKSGSKSKIQIKMDLRKKGITAETLERVFEEYEYEEDDILEEQVKKRIRQKGSVTKENFQKYYGYFARKGFNSGKILDLLRKYMED
;
A
#
# COMPACT_ATOMS: atom_id res chain seq x y z
N ASN A 1 3.00 27.85 14.49
CA ASN A 1 4.11 27.50 15.38
C ASN A 1 3.62 27.66 16.83
N GLU A 2 3.16 26.56 17.44
CA GLU A 2 2.39 26.58 18.68
C GLU A 2 3.25 26.67 19.92
N ILE A 3 4.49 26.21 19.83
CA ILE A 3 5.49 26.43 20.85
C ILE A 3 5.55 27.93 21.19
N ARG A 4 5.53 28.81 20.16
CA ARG A 4 5.45 30.26 20.35
C ARG A 4 4.11 30.75 20.89
N ARG A 5 2.99 30.07 20.58
CA ARG A 5 1.66 30.44 21.14
C ARG A 5 1.53 30.10 22.62
N LEU A 6 2.25 29.09 23.09
CA LEU A 6 2.34 28.69 24.49
C LEU A 6 3.38 29.51 25.26
N GLY A 7 4.06 30.47 24.59
CA GLY A 7 5.03 31.37 25.23
C GLY A 7 6.43 30.78 25.43
N PHE A 8 6.70 29.57 24.85
CA PHE A 8 8.01 28.95 24.94
C PHE A 8 8.99 29.54 23.91
N HIS A 9 10.22 29.77 24.32
CA HIS A 9 11.34 30.18 23.50
C HIS A 9 12.33 29.02 23.33
N GLU A 10 13.17 29.09 22.28
CA GLU A 10 14.30 28.17 22.14
C GLU A 10 15.21 28.27 23.37
N GLN A 11 15.47 27.12 24.01
CA GLN A 11 16.27 26.96 25.23
C GLN A 11 15.54 27.22 26.57
N ASP A 12 14.23 27.42 26.61
CA ASP A 12 13.48 27.39 27.85
C ASP A 12 13.51 26.01 28.49
N GLU A 13 13.80 25.90 29.77
CA GLU A 13 13.60 24.70 30.55
C GLU A 13 12.11 24.54 30.82
N ILE A 14 11.50 23.49 30.24
CA ILE A 14 10.08 23.19 30.39
C ILE A 14 9.89 22.25 31.58
N GLY A 15 9.05 22.64 32.53
CA GLY A 15 8.66 21.78 33.65
C GLY A 15 7.85 20.55 33.21
N GLN A 16 7.76 19.56 34.08
CA GLN A 16 7.07 18.31 33.78
C GLN A 16 5.59 18.53 33.41
N GLU A 17 4.88 19.38 34.13
CA GLU A 17 3.47 19.70 33.88
C GLU A 17 3.27 20.37 32.53
N GLU A 18 4.11 21.32 32.19
CA GLU A 18 4.08 22.03 30.90
C GLU A 18 4.40 21.07 29.74
N PHE A 19 5.34 20.14 29.93
CA PHE A 19 5.68 19.11 28.97
C PHE A 19 4.50 18.16 28.71
N GLU A 20 3.80 17.75 29.76
CA GLU A 20 2.60 16.90 29.64
C GLU A 20 1.46 17.63 28.90
N GLU A 21 1.24 18.91 29.20
CA GLU A 21 0.23 19.73 28.52
C GLU A 21 0.57 19.92 27.03
N LEU A 22 1.83 20.19 26.72
CA LEU A 22 2.31 20.29 25.34
C LEU A 22 2.07 18.95 24.58
N ASN A 23 2.39 17.82 25.20
CA ASN A 23 2.18 16.52 24.59
C ASN A 23 0.69 16.21 24.35
N LYS A 24 -0.19 16.56 25.29
CA LYS A 24 -1.66 16.44 25.09
C LYS A 24 -2.14 17.25 23.89
N LEU A 25 -1.66 18.49 23.77
CA LEU A 25 -2.00 19.37 22.66
C LEU A 25 -1.48 18.84 21.31
N LEU A 26 -0.20 18.43 21.27
CA LEU A 26 0.40 17.83 20.06
C LEU A 26 -0.34 16.56 19.63
N LEU A 27 -0.67 15.67 20.58
CA LEU A 27 -1.44 14.46 20.30
C LEU A 27 -2.83 14.78 19.75
N HIS A 28 -3.53 15.75 20.34
CA HIS A 28 -4.84 16.19 19.83
C HIS A 28 -4.74 16.66 18.37
N ARG A 29 -3.74 17.45 18.05
CA ARG A 29 -3.52 17.94 16.67
C ARG A 29 -3.11 16.84 15.70
N ALA A 30 -2.25 15.92 16.14
CA ALA A 30 -1.87 14.78 15.32
C ALA A 30 -3.10 13.91 14.98
N LYS A 31 -4.01 13.70 15.94
CA LYS A 31 -5.28 13.00 15.71
C LYS A 31 -6.15 13.72 14.67
N LEU A 32 -6.33 15.04 14.80
CA LEU A 32 -7.08 15.83 13.81
C LEU A 32 -6.43 15.77 12.42
N LYS A 33 -5.10 15.84 12.36
CA LYS A 33 -4.35 15.71 11.10
C LYS A 33 -4.51 14.33 10.49
N ALA A 34 -4.42 13.27 11.30
CA ALA A 34 -4.64 11.89 10.86
C ALA A 34 -6.04 11.71 10.26
N MET A 35 -7.08 12.14 10.96
CA MET A 35 -8.47 12.09 10.46
C MET A 35 -8.63 12.86 9.16
N SER A 36 -8.05 14.06 9.06
CA SER A 36 -8.06 14.86 7.82
C SER A 36 -7.40 14.13 6.67
N LEU A 37 -6.25 13.47 6.89
CA LEU A 37 -5.54 12.72 5.86
C LEU A 37 -6.34 11.50 5.37
N LEU A 38 -7.02 10.79 6.28
CA LEU A 38 -7.83 9.61 5.96
C LEU A 38 -9.14 9.98 5.25
N LYS A 39 -9.69 11.17 5.51
CA LYS A 39 -10.89 11.65 4.82
C LYS A 39 -10.71 11.76 3.29
N TYR A 40 -9.52 12.08 2.84
CA TYR A 40 -9.24 12.30 1.40
C TYR A 40 -8.79 11.05 0.67
N GLN A 41 -8.15 10.10 1.34
CA GLN A 41 -7.58 8.91 0.72
C GLN A 41 -7.32 7.81 1.74
N ASP A 42 -7.69 6.58 1.37
CA ASP A 42 -7.28 5.39 2.12
C ASP A 42 -5.76 5.28 2.19
N ARG A 43 -5.25 4.95 3.38
CA ARG A 43 -3.82 4.81 3.66
C ARG A 43 -3.57 3.59 4.52
N THR A 44 -2.37 3.02 4.39
CA THR A 44 -1.86 2.06 5.36
C THR A 44 -1.39 2.76 6.63
N LYS A 45 -1.26 2.02 7.73
CA LYS A 45 -0.69 2.54 8.99
C LYS A 45 0.68 3.19 8.77
N LYS A 46 1.55 2.54 7.97
CA LYS A 46 2.87 3.07 7.61
C LYS A 46 2.76 4.40 6.85
N GLU A 47 1.93 4.46 5.82
CA GLU A 47 1.75 5.68 5.03
C GLU A 47 1.22 6.84 5.88
N LEU A 48 0.32 6.56 6.83
CA LEU A 48 -0.18 7.57 7.76
C LEU A 48 0.91 8.03 8.72
N LYS A 49 1.67 7.09 9.33
CA LYS A 49 2.80 7.40 10.21
C LYS A 49 3.81 8.30 9.49
N GLU A 50 4.24 7.94 8.28
CA GLU A 50 5.17 8.74 7.48
C GLU A 50 4.63 10.15 7.18
N ARG A 51 3.32 10.29 6.93
CA ARG A 51 2.70 11.60 6.68
C ARG A 51 2.66 12.49 7.91
N LEU A 52 2.42 11.91 9.08
CA LEU A 52 2.45 12.65 10.34
C LEU A 52 3.88 13.06 10.71
N MET A 53 4.85 12.17 10.55
CA MET A 53 6.26 12.49 10.78
C MET A 53 6.78 13.59 9.83
N ARG A 54 6.37 13.57 8.56
CA ARG A 54 6.68 14.68 7.62
C ARG A 54 5.98 16.00 7.98
N ALA A 55 4.93 15.96 8.77
CA ALA A 55 4.29 17.13 9.36
C ALA A 55 4.93 17.52 10.71
N GLU A 56 6.14 17.01 10.97
CA GLU A 56 6.99 17.32 12.13
C GLU A 56 6.41 16.92 13.50
N PHE A 57 5.44 15.98 13.52
CA PHE A 57 5.02 15.38 14.78
C PHE A 57 6.08 14.37 15.28
N PRO A 58 6.43 14.43 16.59
CA PRO A 58 7.32 13.45 17.21
C PRO A 58 6.81 12.02 17.03
N GLU A 59 7.72 11.04 17.01
CA GLU A 59 7.37 9.64 16.75
C GLU A 59 6.32 9.09 17.72
N PHE A 60 6.50 9.30 19.03
CA PHE A 60 5.55 8.83 20.06
C PHE A 60 4.16 9.48 19.94
N ILE A 61 4.09 10.75 19.53
CA ILE A 61 2.83 11.46 19.24
C ILE A 61 2.16 10.86 17.99
N THR A 62 2.97 10.58 16.98
CA THR A 62 2.51 9.95 15.73
C THR A 62 1.93 8.57 16.00
N GLU A 63 2.61 7.74 16.79
CA GLU A 63 2.13 6.42 17.19
C GLU A 63 0.82 6.50 17.97
N GLY A 64 0.71 7.41 18.92
CA GLY A 64 -0.54 7.65 19.64
C GLY A 64 -1.69 8.11 18.75
N ALA A 65 -1.42 8.92 17.73
CA ALA A 65 -2.43 9.35 16.77
C ALA A 65 -2.86 8.22 15.82
N VAL A 66 -1.93 7.37 15.37
CA VAL A 66 -2.23 6.19 14.54
C VAL A 66 -3.04 5.18 15.34
N ALA A 67 -2.64 4.85 16.56
CA ALA A 67 -3.38 3.95 17.45
C ALA A 67 -4.81 4.46 17.71
N TYR A 68 -4.98 5.76 17.88
CA TYR A 68 -6.30 6.38 18.07
C TYR A 68 -7.20 6.15 16.86
N VAL A 69 -6.78 6.47 15.64
CA VAL A 69 -7.64 6.29 14.45
C VAL A 69 -7.86 4.81 14.13
N GLU A 70 -6.93 3.94 14.48
CA GLU A 70 -7.07 2.49 14.38
C GLU A 70 -8.14 1.96 15.34
N SER A 71 -8.16 2.41 16.59
CA SER A 71 -9.14 1.97 17.60
C SER A 71 -10.60 2.31 17.21
N PHE A 72 -10.81 3.29 16.36
CA PHE A 72 -12.11 3.65 15.78
C PHE A 72 -12.38 3.00 14.42
N GLY A 73 -11.47 2.15 13.93
CA GLY A 73 -11.61 1.50 12.63
C GLY A 73 -11.43 2.43 11.42
N TYR A 74 -10.93 3.66 11.61
CA TYR A 74 -10.66 4.58 10.50
C TYR A 74 -9.47 4.19 9.65
N ILE A 75 -8.61 3.29 10.14
CA ILE A 75 -7.51 2.69 9.42
C ILE A 75 -7.45 1.21 9.74
N ASN A 76 -7.35 0.39 8.71
CA ASN A 76 -7.29 -1.07 8.82
C ASN A 76 -6.49 -1.61 7.64
N ASP A 77 -5.30 -2.15 7.89
CA ASP A 77 -4.40 -2.66 6.86
C ASP A 77 -4.96 -3.89 6.14
N GLU A 78 -5.76 -4.75 6.81
CA GLU A 78 -6.41 -5.90 6.14
C GLU A 78 -7.48 -5.42 5.15
N GLU A 79 -8.33 -4.49 5.57
CA GLU A 79 -9.34 -3.91 4.70
C GLU A 79 -8.72 -3.17 3.52
N TYR A 80 -7.58 -2.49 3.76
CA TYR A 80 -6.78 -1.89 2.68
C TYR A 80 -6.30 -2.93 1.67
N VAL A 81 -5.81 -4.10 2.13
CA VAL A 81 -5.41 -5.21 1.27
C VAL A 81 -6.58 -5.72 0.45
N ARG A 82 -7.76 -5.98 1.07
CA ARG A 82 -8.96 -6.46 0.37
C ARG A 82 -9.37 -5.52 -0.76
N ARG A 83 -9.50 -4.22 -0.48
CA ARG A 83 -9.84 -3.20 -1.51
C ARG A 83 -8.77 -3.09 -2.59
N TYR A 84 -7.50 -3.18 -2.22
CA TYR A 84 -6.41 -3.17 -3.20
C TYR A 84 -6.48 -4.38 -4.12
N MET A 85 -6.78 -5.57 -3.59
CA MET A 85 -6.96 -6.79 -4.36
C MET A 85 -8.15 -6.67 -5.31
N GLU A 86 -9.31 -6.25 -4.84
CA GLU A 86 -10.50 -6.02 -5.68
C GLU A 86 -10.20 -5.11 -6.87
N TYR A 87 -9.48 -4.01 -6.61
CA TYR A 87 -9.14 -3.05 -7.66
C TYR A 87 -8.04 -3.55 -8.62
N LYS A 88 -7.09 -4.38 -8.17
CA LYS A 88 -5.90 -4.79 -8.94
C LYS A 88 -5.89 -6.25 -9.38
N SER A 89 -6.80 -7.10 -8.89
CA SER A 89 -6.83 -8.52 -9.19
C SER A 89 -6.83 -8.79 -10.71
N GLY A 90 -7.62 -8.10 -11.49
CA GLY A 90 -7.67 -8.28 -12.95
C GLY A 90 -6.44 -7.81 -13.75
N SER A 91 -5.38 -7.30 -13.11
CA SER A 91 -4.26 -6.66 -13.84
C SER A 91 -2.85 -7.05 -13.43
N LYS A 92 -2.68 -7.67 -12.26
CA LYS A 92 -1.37 -8.01 -11.68
C LYS A 92 -1.33 -9.44 -11.20
N SER A 93 -0.14 -10.04 -11.13
CA SER A 93 0.03 -11.34 -10.48
C SER A 93 -0.08 -11.20 -8.95
N LYS A 94 -0.33 -12.33 -8.28
CA LYS A 94 -0.34 -12.45 -6.81
C LYS A 94 0.97 -11.94 -6.20
N ILE A 95 2.10 -12.31 -6.81
CA ILE A 95 3.44 -11.87 -6.38
C ILE A 95 3.57 -10.35 -6.48
N GLN A 96 3.14 -9.75 -7.60
CA GLN A 96 3.23 -8.32 -7.80
C GLN A 96 2.36 -7.55 -6.79
N ILE A 97 1.14 -8.02 -6.50
CA ILE A 97 0.26 -7.41 -5.50
C ILE A 97 0.92 -7.48 -4.12
N LYS A 98 1.44 -8.65 -3.72
CA LYS A 98 2.15 -8.80 -2.44
C LYS A 98 3.35 -7.85 -2.34
N MET A 99 4.15 -7.72 -3.40
CA MET A 99 5.28 -6.79 -3.43
C MET A 99 4.85 -5.32 -3.28
N ASP A 100 3.81 -4.92 -3.99
CA ASP A 100 3.30 -3.54 -3.93
C ASP A 100 2.77 -3.19 -2.52
N LEU A 101 2.04 -4.12 -1.90
CA LEU A 101 1.50 -3.96 -0.55
C LEU A 101 2.60 -3.96 0.52
N ARG A 102 3.65 -4.79 0.37
CA ARG A 102 4.83 -4.74 1.25
C ARG A 102 5.53 -3.39 1.20
N LYS A 103 5.69 -2.79 0.03
CA LYS A 103 6.24 -1.42 -0.11
C LYS A 103 5.42 -0.39 0.66
N LYS A 104 4.11 -0.59 0.73
CA LYS A 104 3.17 0.24 1.49
C LYS A 104 3.17 -0.06 3.00
N GLY A 105 3.98 -1.02 3.45
CA GLY A 105 4.16 -1.36 4.86
C GLY A 105 3.22 -2.42 5.40
N ILE A 106 2.48 -3.09 4.55
CA ILE A 106 1.67 -4.23 4.96
C ILE A 106 2.59 -5.39 5.36
N THR A 107 2.33 -6.01 6.51
CA THR A 107 3.13 -7.12 7.02
C THR A 107 2.91 -8.39 6.22
N ALA A 108 3.89 -9.32 6.25
CA ALA A 108 3.74 -10.62 5.61
C ALA A 108 2.54 -11.40 6.19
N GLU A 109 2.38 -11.37 7.50
CA GLU A 109 1.28 -12.03 8.21
C GLU A 109 -0.10 -11.53 7.75
N THR A 110 -0.29 -10.20 7.67
CA THR A 110 -1.53 -9.60 7.16
C THR A 110 -1.80 -10.02 5.72
N LEU A 111 -0.76 -10.05 4.88
CA LEU A 111 -0.91 -10.50 3.48
C LEU A 111 -1.31 -11.97 3.40
N GLU A 112 -0.66 -12.85 4.13
CA GLU A 112 -0.96 -14.27 4.11
C GLU A 112 -2.39 -14.52 4.54
N ARG A 113 -2.81 -13.96 5.67
CA ARG A 113 -4.18 -14.11 6.19
C ARG A 113 -5.23 -13.66 5.17
N VAL A 114 -5.10 -12.46 4.58
CA VAL A 114 -6.08 -11.97 3.62
C VAL A 114 -6.06 -12.77 2.31
N PHE A 115 -4.86 -13.20 1.86
CA PHE A 115 -4.76 -14.01 0.63
C PHE A 115 -5.25 -15.46 0.80
N GLU A 116 -5.33 -16.00 2.02
CA GLU A 116 -5.96 -17.29 2.32
C GLU A 116 -7.49 -17.21 2.21
N GLU A 117 -8.07 -16.07 2.53
CA GLU A 117 -9.52 -15.82 2.42
C GLU A 117 -9.98 -15.54 0.98
N TYR A 118 -9.05 -15.29 0.05
CA TYR A 118 -9.36 -14.79 -1.28
C TYR A 118 -8.93 -15.78 -2.38
N GLU A 119 -9.90 -16.31 -3.12
CA GLU A 119 -9.61 -17.09 -4.32
C GLU A 119 -9.04 -16.17 -5.42
N TYR A 120 -7.80 -16.44 -5.81
CA TYR A 120 -7.07 -15.63 -6.80
C TYR A 120 -6.75 -16.46 -8.03
N GLU A 121 -7.62 -16.37 -9.04
CA GLU A 121 -7.53 -17.10 -10.31
C GLU A 121 -6.45 -16.47 -11.22
N GLU A 122 -5.18 -16.72 -10.87
CA GLU A 122 -4.04 -16.09 -11.54
C GLU A 122 -3.91 -16.52 -13.00
N ASP A 123 -4.34 -17.73 -13.36
CA ASP A 123 -4.28 -18.27 -14.73
C ASP A 123 -5.25 -17.51 -15.63
N ASP A 124 -6.46 -17.26 -15.19
CA ASP A 124 -7.47 -16.49 -15.94
C ASP A 124 -7.02 -15.04 -16.14
N ILE A 125 -6.43 -14.47 -15.10
CA ILE A 125 -5.89 -13.11 -15.16
C ILE A 125 -4.76 -13.03 -16.19
N LEU A 126 -3.85 -14.01 -16.20
CA LEU A 126 -2.76 -14.06 -17.17
C LEU A 126 -3.32 -14.19 -18.60
N GLU A 127 -4.29 -15.08 -18.82
CA GLU A 127 -4.91 -15.28 -20.14
C GLU A 127 -5.55 -13.99 -20.66
N GLU A 128 -6.35 -13.30 -19.84
CA GLU A 128 -6.95 -12.03 -20.23
C GLU A 128 -5.90 -10.92 -20.49
N GLN A 129 -4.82 -10.89 -19.72
CA GLN A 129 -3.72 -9.94 -19.96
C GLN A 129 -2.98 -10.28 -21.28
N VAL A 130 -2.81 -11.56 -21.63
CA VAL A 130 -2.21 -11.98 -22.91
C VAL A 130 -3.12 -11.56 -24.06
N LYS A 131 -4.42 -11.89 -24.01
CA LYS A 131 -5.40 -11.49 -25.04
C LYS A 131 -5.42 -9.97 -25.22
N LYS A 132 -5.44 -9.22 -24.13
CA LYS A 132 -5.39 -7.75 -24.16
C LYS A 132 -4.12 -7.23 -24.86
N ARG A 133 -2.97 -7.83 -24.55
CA ARG A 133 -1.70 -7.43 -25.14
C ARG A 133 -1.63 -7.77 -26.63
N ILE A 134 -2.15 -8.92 -27.04
CA ILE A 134 -2.26 -9.32 -28.46
C ILE A 134 -3.09 -8.28 -29.23
N ARG A 135 -4.25 -7.88 -28.69
CA ARG A 135 -5.08 -6.81 -29.30
C ARG A 135 -4.33 -5.48 -29.46
N GLN A 136 -3.40 -5.18 -28.56
CA GLN A 136 -2.66 -3.89 -28.55
C GLN A 136 -1.37 -3.91 -29.36
N LYS A 137 -0.71 -5.07 -29.48
CA LYS A 137 0.66 -5.18 -29.99
C LYS A 137 0.83 -6.18 -31.12
N GLY A 138 -0.27 -6.83 -31.55
CA GLY A 138 -0.27 -7.86 -32.57
C GLY A 138 -0.10 -9.27 -32.00
N SER A 139 -0.19 -10.27 -32.89
CA SER A 139 -0.09 -11.68 -32.54
C SER A 139 1.28 -12.07 -31.98
N VAL A 140 1.32 -13.16 -31.23
CA VAL A 140 2.59 -13.73 -30.73
C VAL A 140 3.26 -14.49 -31.87
N THR A 141 4.49 -14.10 -32.23
CA THR A 141 5.29 -14.76 -33.28
C THR A 141 6.64 -15.22 -32.69
N LYS A 142 7.38 -16.05 -33.44
CA LYS A 142 8.72 -16.52 -33.01
C LYS A 142 9.66 -15.35 -32.72
N GLU A 143 9.59 -14.27 -33.52
CA GLU A 143 10.46 -13.09 -33.41
C GLU A 143 10.13 -12.25 -32.15
N ASN A 144 8.88 -12.20 -31.73
CA ASN A 144 8.45 -11.36 -30.61
C ASN A 144 8.16 -12.13 -29.30
N PHE A 145 8.25 -13.47 -29.33
CA PHE A 145 7.96 -14.34 -28.19
C PHE A 145 8.67 -13.91 -26.91
N GLN A 146 9.98 -13.65 -26.99
CA GLN A 146 10.78 -13.24 -25.84
C GLN A 146 10.35 -11.88 -25.27
N LYS A 147 9.82 -10.98 -26.10
CA LYS A 147 9.28 -9.70 -25.63
C LYS A 147 7.98 -9.90 -24.84
N TYR A 148 7.11 -10.80 -25.29
CA TYR A 148 5.90 -11.16 -24.57
C TYR A 148 6.21 -11.87 -23.27
N TYR A 149 7.08 -12.89 -23.30
CA TYR A 149 7.52 -13.61 -22.11
C TYR A 149 8.10 -12.66 -21.05
N GLY A 150 9.10 -11.85 -21.42
CA GLY A 150 9.74 -10.93 -20.51
C GLY A 150 8.80 -9.86 -19.92
N TYR A 151 7.77 -9.49 -20.66
CA TYR A 151 6.74 -8.58 -20.16
C TYR A 151 5.94 -9.20 -19.01
N PHE A 152 5.44 -10.44 -19.16
CA PHE A 152 4.65 -11.11 -18.12
C PHE A 152 5.52 -11.61 -16.96
N ALA A 153 6.76 -12.06 -17.23
CA ALA A 153 7.71 -12.42 -16.18
C ALA A 153 8.04 -11.23 -15.25
N ARG A 154 8.24 -10.03 -15.80
CA ARG A 154 8.42 -8.81 -14.98
C ARG A 154 7.18 -8.42 -14.18
N LYS A 155 5.99 -8.83 -14.60
CA LYS A 155 4.75 -8.69 -13.82
C LYS A 155 4.59 -9.75 -12.75
N GLY A 156 5.53 -10.70 -12.62
CA GLY A 156 5.58 -11.72 -11.59
C GLY A 156 4.69 -12.93 -11.84
N PHE A 157 4.18 -13.13 -13.07
CA PHE A 157 3.46 -14.35 -13.42
C PHE A 157 4.40 -15.56 -13.49
N ASN A 158 3.86 -16.75 -13.23
CA ASN A 158 4.62 -17.99 -13.27
C ASN A 158 5.19 -18.27 -14.66
N SER A 159 6.49 -18.57 -14.74
CA SER A 159 7.22 -18.78 -16.00
C SER A 159 6.63 -19.92 -16.85
N GLY A 160 6.27 -21.06 -16.23
CA GLY A 160 5.67 -22.19 -16.94
C GLY A 160 4.31 -21.80 -17.54
N LYS A 161 3.45 -21.16 -16.75
CA LYS A 161 2.14 -20.69 -17.21
C LYS A 161 2.24 -19.69 -18.36
N ILE A 162 3.22 -18.77 -18.29
CA ILE A 162 3.48 -17.82 -19.39
C ILE A 162 3.87 -18.57 -20.67
N LEU A 163 4.80 -19.54 -20.57
CA LEU A 163 5.26 -20.30 -21.74
C LEU A 163 4.14 -21.09 -22.39
N ASP A 164 3.35 -21.82 -21.58
CA ASP A 164 2.24 -22.62 -22.07
C ASP A 164 1.19 -21.75 -22.78
N LEU A 165 0.86 -20.63 -22.17
CA LEU A 165 -0.14 -19.73 -22.72
C LEU A 165 0.34 -19.01 -23.98
N LEU A 166 1.58 -18.52 -24.02
CA LEU A 166 2.13 -17.89 -25.21
C LEU A 166 2.27 -18.86 -26.39
N ARG A 167 2.58 -20.16 -26.14
CA ARG A 167 2.57 -21.21 -27.19
C ARG A 167 1.19 -21.43 -27.73
N LYS A 168 0.14 -21.44 -26.86
CA LYS A 168 -1.27 -21.57 -27.28
C LYS A 168 -1.71 -20.46 -28.24
N TYR A 169 -1.16 -19.24 -28.07
CA TYR A 169 -1.50 -18.06 -28.87
C TYR A 169 -0.46 -17.71 -29.93
N MET A 170 0.56 -18.55 -30.13
CA MET A 170 1.58 -18.33 -31.14
C MET A 170 1.03 -18.71 -32.53
N GLU A 171 1.11 -17.81 -33.46
CA GLU A 171 0.87 -18.06 -34.88
C GLU A 171 2.19 -18.52 -35.53
N ASP A 172 2.07 -19.51 -36.44
CA ASP A 172 3.19 -20.11 -37.19
C ASP A 172 3.85 -19.11 -38.18
#